data_5c91c185bef222e4bbb312e45bc424bb
#
_entry.id   5c91c185bef222e4bbb312e45bc424bb
#
_cell.length_a   1.000
_cell.length_b   1.000
_cell.length_c   1.000
_cell.angle_alpha   90.00
_cell.angle_beta   90.00
_cell.angle_gamma   90.00
#
_symmetry.space_group_name_H-M   'P 1'
#
loop_
_entity.id
_entity.type
_entity.pdbx_description
1 polymer ?
#
loop_
_entity_poly.entity_id
_entity_poly.type
_entity_poly.pdbx_seq_one_letter_code
_entity_poly.pdbx_strand_id
1 'polypeptide(L)'
;NRRLVSLGFQRRFDPAHMAVKEAALKGVIGRPILWKGIHRNSHAPYATNPFFLLTNTAGHDIDSARWLLGSEVKEVYARALRSRDDFPPDSRDLFLLEMIMNDERLASAEIYMSADYGYEVSAELVGQNGVLTTARPDLLIVRAQSKRYAPIAQDWTSPFQEAYAAELNAWIESLAAGRIFPGANTWDGYVAIAVAEAANKSLIKGTPYPVELSRKPGLYRLDSID
;
A
#
# COMPACT_ATOMS: atom_id res chain seq x y z
N ASN A 1 24.59 -14.99 -7.69
CA ASN A 1 23.55 -14.46 -6.78
C ASN A 1 22.37 -13.99 -7.62
N ARG A 2 21.25 -14.72 -7.58
CA ARG A 2 20.02 -14.39 -8.30
C ARG A 2 18.92 -14.03 -7.28
N ARG A 3 18.13 -13.01 -7.59
CA ARG A 3 16.92 -12.69 -6.84
C ARG A 3 15.80 -13.62 -7.29
N LEU A 4 15.61 -14.73 -6.57
CA LEU A 4 14.60 -15.75 -6.90
C LEU A 4 13.29 -15.59 -6.13
N VAL A 5 13.30 -14.75 -5.09
CA VAL A 5 12.12 -14.47 -4.25
C VAL A 5 11.55 -13.12 -4.61
N SER A 6 10.27 -13.07 -4.87
CA SER A 6 9.47 -11.85 -5.03
C SER A 6 8.44 -11.74 -3.91
N LEU A 7 7.95 -10.54 -3.67
CA LEU A 7 6.84 -10.26 -2.74
C LEU A 7 5.60 -9.89 -3.54
N GLY A 8 4.45 -10.40 -3.11
CA GLY A 8 3.14 -10.18 -3.73
C GLY A 8 2.59 -8.77 -3.47
N PHE A 9 3.33 -7.72 -3.84
CA PHE A 9 2.85 -6.35 -3.80
C PHE A 9 2.22 -5.99 -5.15
N GLN A 10 1.09 -6.62 -5.44
CA GLN A 10 0.36 -6.58 -6.70
C GLN A 10 -0.03 -5.16 -7.15
N ARG A 11 -0.08 -4.17 -6.23
CA ARG A 11 -0.38 -2.78 -6.60
C ARG A 11 0.64 -2.19 -7.56
N ARG A 12 1.88 -2.70 -7.58
CA ARG A 12 2.91 -2.33 -8.56
C ARG A 12 2.59 -2.79 -9.99
N PHE A 13 1.65 -3.72 -10.15
CA PHE A 13 1.16 -4.26 -11.42
C PHE A 13 -0.31 -3.90 -11.71
N ASP A 14 -0.94 -3.18 -10.80
CA ASP A 14 -2.30 -2.69 -10.98
C ASP A 14 -2.34 -1.53 -11.97
N PRO A 15 -3.15 -1.60 -13.03
CA PRO A 15 -3.18 -0.57 -14.07
C PRO A 15 -3.40 0.86 -13.55
N ALA A 16 -4.27 1.02 -12.52
CA ALA A 16 -4.55 2.34 -11.95
C ALA A 16 -3.33 2.90 -11.18
N HIS A 17 -2.64 2.08 -10.38
CA HIS A 17 -1.44 2.50 -9.67
C HIS A 17 -0.26 2.72 -10.63
N MET A 18 -0.12 1.89 -11.67
CA MET A 18 0.90 2.07 -12.71
C MET A 18 0.71 3.39 -13.46
N ALA A 19 -0.53 3.72 -13.83
CA ALA A 19 -0.83 4.99 -14.48
C ALA A 19 -0.43 6.21 -13.62
N VAL A 20 -0.69 6.16 -12.31
CA VAL A 20 -0.22 7.19 -11.36
C VAL A 20 1.32 7.27 -11.35
N LYS A 21 2.00 6.11 -11.27
CA LYS A 21 3.48 6.07 -11.27
C LYS A 21 4.07 6.65 -12.55
N GLU A 22 3.56 6.24 -13.71
CA GLU A 22 4.02 6.73 -14.99
C GLU A 22 3.80 8.24 -15.17
N ALA A 23 2.62 8.74 -14.80
CA ALA A 23 2.32 10.16 -14.89
C ALA A 23 3.24 10.99 -13.96
N ALA A 24 3.52 10.48 -12.77
CA ALA A 24 4.46 11.10 -11.84
C ALA A 24 5.89 11.14 -12.41
N LEU A 25 6.36 10.04 -13.00
CA LEU A 25 7.68 9.96 -13.64
C LEU A 25 7.79 10.90 -14.86
N LYS A 26 6.69 11.13 -15.59
CA LYS A 26 6.61 12.12 -16.69
C LYS A 26 6.54 13.57 -16.20
N GLY A 27 6.52 13.81 -14.87
CA GLY A 27 6.52 15.16 -14.28
C GLY A 27 5.18 15.88 -14.37
N VAL A 28 4.05 15.18 -14.64
CA VAL A 28 2.71 15.78 -14.84
C VAL A 28 2.30 16.69 -13.67
N ILE A 29 2.66 16.31 -12.43
CA ILE A 29 2.31 17.05 -11.21
C ILE A 29 3.49 17.82 -10.61
N GLY A 30 4.62 17.93 -11.31
CA GLY A 30 5.88 18.42 -10.74
C GLY A 30 6.44 17.43 -9.70
N ARG A 31 7.20 17.93 -8.72
CA ARG A 31 7.73 17.07 -7.65
C ARG A 31 6.59 16.57 -6.76
N PRO A 32 6.40 15.25 -6.58
CA PRO A 32 5.49 14.71 -5.57
C PRO A 32 5.90 15.14 -4.16
N ILE A 33 4.93 15.51 -3.32
CA ILE A 33 5.17 16.01 -1.94
C ILE A 33 4.42 15.20 -0.88
N LEU A 34 3.28 14.58 -1.24
CA LEU A 34 2.47 13.81 -0.32
C LEU A 34 1.82 12.64 -1.06
N TRP A 35 1.89 11.47 -0.47
CA TRP A 35 1.07 10.31 -0.83
C TRP A 35 -0.03 10.09 0.21
N LYS A 36 -1.25 9.80 -0.26
CA LYS A 36 -2.36 9.36 0.60
C LYS A 36 -2.90 8.03 0.08
N GLY A 37 -3.19 7.12 0.98
CA GLY A 37 -3.79 5.83 0.68
C GLY A 37 -5.02 5.55 1.51
N ILE A 38 -6.00 4.89 0.89
CA ILE A 38 -7.16 4.31 1.55
C ILE A 38 -7.14 2.81 1.30
N HIS A 39 -7.31 2.03 2.36
CA HIS A 39 -7.40 0.59 2.30
C HIS A 39 -8.50 0.11 3.24
N ARG A 40 -9.66 -0.23 2.69
CA ARG A 40 -10.83 -0.66 3.43
C ARG A 40 -11.26 -2.05 3.01
N ASN A 41 -11.37 -2.95 3.96
CA ASN A 41 -11.92 -4.29 3.77
C ASN A 41 -13.33 -4.36 4.36
N SER A 42 -14.24 -5.03 3.66
CA SER A 42 -15.62 -5.21 4.13
C SER A 42 -15.67 -6.01 5.43
N HIS A 43 -14.80 -6.99 5.57
CA HIS A 43 -14.71 -7.83 6.76
C HIS A 43 -13.32 -8.44 6.89
N ALA A 44 -12.77 -8.44 8.12
CA ALA A 44 -11.54 -9.15 8.45
C ALA A 44 -11.75 -9.98 9.72
N PRO A 45 -11.81 -11.31 9.61
CA PRO A 45 -12.08 -12.20 10.73
C PRO A 45 -10.98 -12.19 11.81
N TYR A 46 -9.82 -11.61 11.52
CA TYR A 46 -8.65 -11.48 12.41
C TYR A 46 -8.38 -10.04 12.84
N ALA A 47 -9.35 -9.13 12.69
CA ALA A 47 -9.22 -7.70 13.05
C ALA A 47 -9.01 -7.44 14.56
N THR A 48 -8.75 -8.46 15.35
CA THR A 48 -8.51 -8.36 16.78
C THR A 48 -7.05 -8.16 17.18
N ASN A 49 -6.10 -8.45 16.28
CA ASN A 49 -4.67 -8.30 16.58
C ASN A 49 -4.06 -7.12 15.81
N PRO A 50 -3.80 -5.96 16.47
CA PRO A 50 -3.25 -4.78 15.82
C PRO A 50 -1.92 -5.02 15.12
N PHE A 51 -1.02 -5.79 15.73
CA PHE A 51 0.29 -6.09 15.15
C PHE A 51 0.16 -6.91 13.86
N PHE A 52 -0.72 -7.91 13.86
CA PHE A 52 -0.98 -8.71 12.65
C PHE A 52 -1.52 -7.83 11.51
N LEU A 53 -2.45 -6.93 11.79
CA LEU A 53 -3.02 -6.03 10.79
C LEU A 53 -1.96 -5.08 10.21
N LEU A 54 -1.09 -4.54 11.06
CA LEU A 54 0.01 -3.68 10.60
C LEU A 54 1.00 -4.46 9.71
N THR A 55 1.35 -5.68 10.07
CA THR A 55 2.33 -6.46 9.30
C THR A 55 1.73 -7.06 8.02
N ASN A 56 0.48 -7.49 8.05
CA ASN A 56 -0.16 -8.15 6.93
C ASN A 56 -0.84 -7.16 5.97
N THR A 57 -1.67 -6.26 6.49
CA THR A 57 -2.49 -5.36 5.66
C THR A 57 -1.74 -4.09 5.30
N ALA A 58 -1.19 -3.38 6.29
CA ALA A 58 -0.50 -2.11 6.07
C ALA A 58 0.77 -2.25 5.21
N GLY A 59 1.34 -3.44 5.09
CA GLY A 59 2.48 -3.72 4.22
C GLY A 59 2.27 -3.27 2.78
N HIS A 60 1.06 -3.45 2.25
CA HIS A 60 0.69 -3.00 0.92
C HIS A 60 0.66 -1.46 0.78
N ASP A 61 0.23 -0.77 1.81
CA ASP A 61 0.15 0.70 1.82
C ASP A 61 1.51 1.33 2.01
N ILE A 62 2.33 0.76 2.89
CA ILE A 62 3.73 1.13 3.11
C ILE A 62 4.52 0.94 1.81
N ASP A 63 4.35 -0.19 1.13
CA ASP A 63 5.01 -0.44 -0.15
C ASP A 63 4.57 0.55 -1.23
N SER A 64 3.26 0.82 -1.35
CA SER A 64 2.73 1.78 -2.32
C SER A 64 3.27 3.19 -2.10
N ALA A 65 3.34 3.66 -0.85
CA ALA A 65 3.90 4.96 -0.51
C ALA A 65 5.38 5.05 -0.92
N ARG A 66 6.18 4.05 -0.53
CA ARG A 66 7.61 3.96 -0.87
C ARG A 66 7.84 3.92 -2.38
N TRP A 67 7.08 3.08 -3.09
CA TRP A 67 7.20 2.91 -4.53
C TRP A 67 6.81 4.17 -5.29
N LEU A 68 5.67 4.79 -4.96
CA LEU A 68 5.17 5.98 -5.66
C LEU A 68 6.04 7.20 -5.37
N LEU A 69 6.46 7.39 -4.12
CA LEU A 69 7.36 8.48 -3.75
C LEU A 69 8.84 8.20 -4.11
N GLY A 70 9.26 6.94 -4.24
CA GLY A 70 10.66 6.59 -4.51
C GLY A 70 11.59 6.93 -3.34
N SER A 71 11.13 6.79 -2.09
CA SER A 71 11.89 7.09 -0.88
C SER A 71 11.55 6.10 0.23
N GLU A 72 12.48 5.87 1.16
CA GLU A 72 12.23 5.05 2.35
C GLU A 72 11.58 5.87 3.46
N VAL A 73 10.84 5.17 4.36
CA VAL A 73 10.22 5.78 5.53
C VAL A 73 11.27 6.00 6.62
N LYS A 74 11.36 7.22 7.13
CA LYS A 74 12.24 7.65 8.21
C LYS A 74 11.60 7.49 9.58
N GLU A 75 10.33 7.83 9.68
CA GLU A 75 9.57 7.87 10.92
C GLU A 75 8.09 7.58 10.63
N VAL A 76 7.41 6.95 11.59
CA VAL A 76 5.96 6.70 11.49
C VAL A 76 5.27 7.07 12.80
N TYR A 77 4.11 7.73 12.67
CA TYR A 77 3.15 7.91 13.75
C TYR A 77 1.90 7.12 13.44
N ALA A 78 1.54 6.22 14.32
CA ALA A 78 0.37 5.36 14.17
C ALA A 78 -0.68 5.67 15.24
N ARG A 79 -1.94 5.72 14.81
CA ARG A 79 -3.13 5.77 15.66
C ARG A 79 -4.06 4.64 15.27
N ALA A 80 -4.76 4.10 16.25
CA ALA A 80 -5.75 3.07 16.01
C ALA A 80 -6.93 3.19 16.95
N LEU A 81 -8.09 2.77 16.49
CA LEU A 81 -9.29 2.69 17.31
C LEU A 81 -10.06 1.40 17.03
N ARG A 82 -10.94 1.05 17.95
CA ARG A 82 -11.98 0.06 17.77
C ARG A 82 -13.22 0.75 17.23
N SER A 83 -13.65 0.40 16.04
CA SER A 83 -14.78 1.08 15.38
C SER A 83 -16.15 0.56 15.81
N ARG A 84 -16.22 -0.64 16.40
CA ARG A 84 -17.48 -1.33 16.72
C ARG A 84 -17.53 -1.75 18.18
N ASP A 85 -18.67 -1.55 18.83
CA ASP A 85 -18.85 -1.89 20.24
C ASP A 85 -18.94 -3.40 20.50
N ASP A 86 -19.34 -4.17 19.50
CA ASP A 86 -19.42 -5.63 19.55
C ASP A 86 -18.05 -6.34 19.38
N PHE A 87 -17.00 -5.61 19.07
CA PHE A 87 -15.64 -6.16 19.01
C PHE A 87 -15.01 -6.26 20.40
N PRO A 88 -14.04 -7.20 20.60
CA PRO A 88 -13.28 -7.27 21.85
C PRO A 88 -12.67 -5.91 22.23
N PRO A 89 -12.60 -5.56 23.53
CA PRO A 89 -12.11 -4.23 23.97
C PRO A 89 -10.70 -3.90 23.49
N ASP A 90 -9.84 -4.91 23.37
CA ASP A 90 -8.44 -4.75 22.95
C ASP A 90 -8.25 -4.79 21.42
N SER A 91 -9.32 -5.02 20.65
CA SER A 91 -9.23 -5.01 19.19
C SER A 91 -9.03 -3.60 18.67
N ARG A 92 -8.39 -3.52 17.51
CA ARG A 92 -8.27 -2.30 16.71
C ARG A 92 -8.46 -2.69 15.26
N ASP A 93 -9.34 -2.02 14.58
CA ASP A 93 -9.73 -2.34 13.21
C ASP A 93 -9.67 -1.14 12.26
N LEU A 94 -9.45 0.07 12.79
CA LEU A 94 -9.13 1.25 12.01
C LEU A 94 -7.78 1.81 12.45
N PHE A 95 -6.89 2.04 11.47
CA PHE A 95 -5.55 2.60 11.67
C PHE A 95 -5.36 3.83 10.78
N LEU A 96 -4.68 4.81 11.34
CA LEU A 96 -4.12 5.94 10.61
C LEU A 96 -2.60 5.89 10.78
N LEU A 97 -1.88 5.84 9.67
CA LEU A 97 -0.43 5.91 9.64
C LEU A 97 -0.01 7.23 8.99
N GLU A 98 0.75 8.03 9.69
CA GLU A 98 1.41 9.22 9.18
C GLU A 98 2.91 8.92 9.11
N MET A 99 3.50 9.02 7.92
CA MET A 99 4.90 8.65 7.68
C MET A 99 5.68 9.85 7.13
N ILE A 100 6.87 10.05 7.66
CA ILE A 100 7.86 10.99 7.12
C ILE A 100 8.88 10.16 6.34
N MET A 101 9.10 10.53 5.08
CA MET A 101 10.09 9.89 4.22
C MET A 101 11.49 10.43 4.48
N ASN A 102 12.54 9.71 4.04
CA ASN A 102 13.93 10.17 4.21
C ASN A 102 14.24 11.53 3.60
N ASP A 103 13.50 11.92 2.58
CA ASP A 103 13.61 13.21 1.89
C ASP A 103 12.55 14.24 2.33
N GLU A 104 12.00 14.07 3.53
CA GLU A 104 11.05 14.96 4.22
C GLU A 104 9.67 15.03 3.55
N ARG A 105 9.38 14.24 2.52
CA ARG A 105 8.03 14.10 1.97
C ARG A 105 7.14 13.33 2.92
N LEU A 106 5.83 13.49 2.77
CA LEU A 106 4.85 12.88 3.67
C LEU A 106 4.10 11.74 2.99
N ALA A 107 3.68 10.77 3.80
CA ALA A 107 2.73 9.76 3.39
C ALA A 107 1.70 9.52 4.50
N SER A 108 0.45 9.28 4.13
CA SER A 108 -0.65 8.98 5.06
C SER A 108 -1.45 7.80 4.54
N ALA A 109 -1.72 6.81 5.39
CA ALA A 109 -2.54 5.67 5.08
C ALA A 109 -3.70 5.53 6.08
N GLU A 110 -4.92 5.41 5.57
CA GLU A 110 -6.08 4.96 6.31
C GLU A 110 -6.31 3.48 6.01
N ILE A 111 -6.37 2.65 7.05
CA ILE A 111 -6.59 1.21 6.94
C ILE A 111 -7.78 0.85 7.82
N TYR A 112 -8.88 0.44 7.20
CA TYR A 112 -10.11 0.10 7.91
C TYR A 112 -10.58 -1.31 7.54
N MET A 113 -10.66 -2.18 8.52
CA MET A 113 -10.87 -3.61 8.32
C MET A 113 -12.31 -4.08 8.53
N SER A 114 -13.24 -3.15 8.74
CA SER A 114 -14.66 -3.43 9.03
C SER A 114 -15.59 -2.47 8.30
N ALA A 115 -15.26 -2.14 7.06
CA ALA A 115 -16.00 -1.22 6.21
C ALA A 115 -17.18 -1.93 5.53
N ASP A 116 -18.19 -2.31 6.26
CA ASP A 116 -19.34 -3.15 5.85
C ASP A 116 -19.95 -2.82 4.46
N TYR A 117 -19.64 -1.66 3.88
CA TYR A 117 -20.12 -1.27 2.55
C TYR A 117 -19.39 -1.96 1.39
N GLY A 118 -18.22 -2.55 1.62
CA GLY A 118 -17.44 -3.23 0.59
C GLY A 118 -15.94 -2.99 0.69
N TYR A 119 -15.23 -3.40 -0.36
CA TYR A 119 -13.78 -3.26 -0.47
C TYR A 119 -13.38 -2.02 -1.25
N GLU A 120 -12.45 -1.23 -0.69
CA GLU A 120 -11.93 -0.02 -1.35
C GLU A 120 -10.42 0.10 -1.15
N VAL A 121 -9.69 0.26 -2.25
CA VAL A 121 -8.28 0.65 -2.24
C VAL A 121 -8.07 1.76 -3.25
N SER A 122 -7.53 2.87 -2.77
CA SER A 122 -7.17 4.02 -3.62
C SER A 122 -5.89 4.67 -3.15
N ALA A 123 -5.25 5.40 -4.06
CA ALA A 123 -4.08 6.21 -3.76
C ALA A 123 -4.21 7.58 -4.45
N GLU A 124 -3.77 8.61 -3.74
CA GLU A 124 -3.63 9.97 -4.22
C GLU A 124 -2.17 10.41 -4.08
N LEU A 125 -1.58 10.94 -5.13
CA LEU A 125 -0.24 11.49 -5.14
C LEU A 125 -0.33 12.99 -5.42
N VAL A 126 -0.08 13.80 -4.40
CA VAL A 126 -0.09 15.27 -4.48
C VAL A 126 1.30 15.75 -4.86
N GLY A 127 1.39 16.57 -5.87
CA GLY A 127 2.61 17.22 -6.32
C GLY A 127 2.50 18.75 -6.25
N GLN A 128 3.58 19.44 -6.62
CA GLN A 128 3.63 20.89 -6.61
C GLN A 128 2.64 21.56 -7.57
N ASN A 129 2.31 20.87 -8.69
CA ASN A 129 1.54 21.44 -9.79
C ASN A 129 0.24 20.70 -10.07
N GLY A 130 -0.11 19.71 -9.26
CA GLY A 130 -1.34 18.93 -9.47
C GLY A 130 -1.44 17.70 -8.58
N VAL A 131 -2.46 16.91 -8.83
CA VAL A 131 -2.76 15.69 -8.07
C VAL A 131 -3.06 14.55 -9.05
N LEU A 132 -2.54 13.37 -8.77
CA LEU A 132 -2.88 12.12 -9.45
C LEU A 132 -3.64 11.23 -8.49
N THR A 133 -4.72 10.65 -8.94
CA THR A 133 -5.54 9.73 -8.14
C THR A 133 -5.77 8.45 -8.92
N THR A 134 -5.67 7.30 -8.28
CA THR A 134 -6.08 6.03 -8.87
C THR A 134 -7.57 6.10 -9.21
N ALA A 135 -7.94 5.67 -10.41
CA ALA A 135 -9.33 5.62 -10.84
C ALA A 135 -9.66 4.23 -11.38
N ARG A 136 -10.81 3.73 -10.99
CA ARG A 136 -11.38 2.50 -11.54
C ARG A 136 -12.73 2.85 -12.12
N PRO A 137 -12.98 2.60 -13.42
CA PRO A 137 -14.28 2.86 -14.00
C PRO A 137 -15.32 1.90 -13.42
N ASP A 138 -16.53 2.41 -13.22
CA ASP A 138 -17.68 1.56 -12.89
C ASP A 138 -18.03 0.68 -14.10
N LEU A 139 -17.80 -0.63 -13.98
CA LEU A 139 -18.13 -1.59 -15.03
C LEU A 139 -19.63 -1.81 -15.18
N LEU A 140 -20.42 -1.52 -14.13
CA LEU A 140 -21.86 -1.70 -14.08
C LEU A 140 -22.51 -0.53 -13.36
N ILE A 141 -23.51 0.07 -13.99
CA ILE A 141 -24.42 1.03 -13.35
C ILE A 141 -25.80 0.39 -13.23
N VAL A 142 -26.29 0.27 -12.03
CA VAL A 142 -27.62 -0.25 -11.72
C VAL A 142 -28.62 0.91 -11.58
N ARG A 143 -29.77 0.78 -12.24
CA ARG A 143 -30.93 1.66 -12.02
C ARG A 143 -32.11 0.78 -11.57
N ALA A 144 -32.41 0.81 -10.27
CA ALA A 144 -33.49 0.05 -9.67
C ALA A 144 -34.06 0.80 -8.47
N GLN A 145 -35.31 0.59 -8.13
CA GLN A 145 -35.97 1.16 -6.97
C GLN A 145 -35.80 2.70 -6.88
N SER A 146 -35.92 3.41 -8.02
CA SER A 146 -35.72 4.85 -8.15
C SER A 146 -34.32 5.35 -7.73
N LYS A 147 -33.31 4.46 -7.76
CA LYS A 147 -31.91 4.78 -7.44
C LYS A 147 -31.00 4.48 -8.64
N ARG A 148 -29.86 5.17 -8.68
CA ARG A 148 -28.74 4.88 -9.56
C ARG A 148 -27.50 4.67 -8.72
N TYR A 149 -26.82 3.52 -8.88
CA TYR A 149 -25.60 3.20 -8.13
C TYR A 149 -24.69 2.24 -8.92
N ALA A 150 -23.42 2.17 -8.54
CA ALA A 150 -22.46 1.15 -8.97
C ALA A 150 -22.24 0.17 -7.82
N PRO A 151 -22.22 -1.14 -8.07
CA PRO A 151 -21.84 -2.12 -7.05
C PRO A 151 -20.36 -1.93 -6.64
N ILE A 152 -20.10 -2.07 -5.34
CA ILE A 152 -18.73 -2.07 -4.80
C ILE A 152 -18.29 -3.53 -4.62
N ALA A 153 -17.03 -3.84 -4.92
CA ALA A 153 -16.46 -5.16 -4.69
C ALA A 153 -16.55 -5.55 -3.21
N GLN A 154 -16.81 -6.82 -2.93
CA GLN A 154 -16.90 -7.31 -1.55
C GLN A 154 -15.52 -7.62 -0.96
N ASP A 155 -14.56 -7.94 -1.81
CA ASP A 155 -13.19 -8.29 -1.40
C ASP A 155 -12.16 -7.83 -2.45
N TRP A 156 -10.89 -8.11 -2.16
CA TRP A 156 -9.73 -7.74 -2.97
C TRP A 156 -9.58 -8.56 -4.27
N THR A 157 -10.26 -9.69 -4.41
CA THR A 157 -10.03 -10.64 -5.50
C THR A 157 -10.35 -10.02 -6.86
N SER A 158 -11.58 -9.55 -7.04
CA SER A 158 -12.04 -8.99 -8.31
C SER A 158 -11.28 -7.73 -8.74
N PRO A 159 -11.05 -6.72 -7.89
CA PRO A 159 -10.35 -5.50 -8.29
C PRO A 159 -8.90 -5.69 -8.71
N PHE A 160 -8.22 -6.74 -8.22
CA PHE A 160 -6.79 -6.96 -8.46
C PHE A 160 -6.48 -8.23 -9.27
N GLN A 161 -7.48 -8.89 -9.86
CA GLN A 161 -7.27 -10.13 -10.61
C GLN A 161 -6.23 -9.97 -11.73
N GLU A 162 -6.30 -8.89 -12.50
CA GLU A 162 -5.34 -8.61 -13.57
C GLU A 162 -3.95 -8.32 -13.02
N ALA A 163 -3.86 -7.61 -11.90
CA ALA A 163 -2.59 -7.28 -11.26
C ALA A 163 -1.85 -8.54 -10.76
N TYR A 164 -2.56 -9.48 -10.15
CA TYR A 164 -1.96 -10.76 -9.74
C TYR A 164 -1.45 -11.56 -10.93
N ALA A 165 -2.24 -11.66 -12.00
CA ALA A 165 -1.81 -12.36 -13.21
C ALA A 165 -0.59 -11.69 -13.84
N ALA A 166 -0.58 -10.37 -13.94
CA ALA A 166 0.55 -9.60 -14.49
C ALA A 166 1.82 -9.77 -13.64
N GLU A 167 1.71 -9.72 -12.31
CA GLU A 167 2.82 -9.92 -11.38
C GLU A 167 3.45 -11.30 -11.54
N LEU A 168 2.64 -12.36 -11.52
CA LEU A 168 3.13 -13.73 -11.63
C LEU A 168 3.76 -14.01 -13.01
N ASN A 169 3.14 -13.53 -14.08
CA ASN A 169 3.69 -13.67 -15.42
C ASN A 169 5.03 -12.94 -15.56
N ALA A 170 5.12 -11.69 -15.11
CA ALA A 170 6.36 -10.93 -15.14
C ALA A 170 7.48 -11.59 -14.32
N TRP A 171 7.15 -12.21 -13.20
CA TRP A 171 8.11 -12.95 -12.39
C TRP A 171 8.64 -14.20 -13.13
N ILE A 172 7.74 -15.03 -13.67
CA ILE A 172 8.09 -16.24 -14.44
C ILE A 172 8.94 -15.89 -15.66
N GLU A 173 8.52 -14.88 -16.44
CA GLU A 173 9.25 -14.42 -17.62
C GLU A 173 10.64 -13.89 -17.28
N SER A 174 10.76 -13.16 -16.15
CA SER A 174 12.06 -12.65 -15.69
C SER A 174 13.01 -13.79 -15.32
N LEU A 175 12.50 -14.83 -14.64
CA LEU A 175 13.28 -16.02 -14.31
C LEU A 175 13.71 -16.78 -15.56
N ALA A 176 12.80 -17.02 -16.49
CA ALA A 176 13.07 -17.73 -17.74
C ALA A 176 14.11 -16.99 -18.59
N ALA A 177 14.03 -15.66 -18.63
CA ALA A 177 14.97 -14.82 -19.39
C ALA A 177 16.27 -14.49 -18.63
N GLY A 178 16.44 -14.96 -17.39
CA GLY A 178 17.60 -14.63 -16.55
C GLY A 178 17.71 -13.15 -16.18
N ARG A 179 16.60 -12.38 -16.26
CA ARG A 179 16.54 -10.96 -15.94
C ARG A 179 16.12 -10.74 -14.48
N ILE A 180 16.35 -9.52 -13.97
CA ILE A 180 15.85 -9.10 -12.67
C ILE A 180 14.33 -8.85 -12.80
N PHE A 181 13.55 -9.39 -11.87
CA PHE A 181 12.12 -9.11 -11.77
C PHE A 181 11.87 -7.64 -11.41
N PRO A 182 11.02 -6.92 -12.14
CA PRO A 182 10.78 -5.49 -11.93
C PRO A 182 9.86 -5.17 -10.75
N GLY A 183 9.27 -6.18 -10.13
CA GLY A 183 8.37 -6.03 -8.98
C GLY A 183 9.09 -5.96 -7.64
N ALA A 184 8.31 -6.10 -6.57
CA ALA A 184 8.83 -6.06 -5.21
C ALA A 184 9.71 -7.27 -4.90
N ASN A 185 10.78 -7.03 -4.18
CA ASN A 185 11.76 -8.04 -3.79
C ASN A 185 11.82 -8.19 -2.26
N THR A 186 12.66 -9.06 -1.76
CA THR A 186 12.78 -9.36 -0.32
C THR A 186 13.17 -8.12 0.51
N TRP A 187 13.91 -7.16 -0.06
CA TRP A 187 14.21 -5.89 0.63
C TRP A 187 12.93 -5.07 0.86
N ASP A 188 12.03 -5.03 -0.13
CA ASP A 188 10.75 -4.33 0.01
C ASP A 188 9.89 -4.94 1.12
N GLY A 189 9.85 -6.28 1.22
CA GLY A 189 9.19 -6.99 2.31
C GLY A 189 9.82 -6.69 3.68
N TYR A 190 11.16 -6.71 3.77
CA TYR A 190 11.86 -6.37 5.00
C TYR A 190 11.52 -4.95 5.46
N VAL A 191 11.55 -3.98 4.56
CA VAL A 191 11.23 -2.58 4.90
C VAL A 191 9.77 -2.44 5.34
N ALA A 192 8.83 -3.09 4.65
CA ALA A 192 7.42 -3.05 5.02
C ALA A 192 7.20 -3.56 6.46
N ILE A 193 7.86 -4.67 6.84
CA ILE A 193 7.81 -5.19 8.21
C ILE A 193 8.48 -4.25 9.20
N ALA A 194 9.65 -3.68 8.89
CA ALA A 194 10.34 -2.75 9.78
C ALA A 194 9.49 -1.50 10.08
N VAL A 195 8.81 -0.97 9.05
CA VAL A 195 7.86 0.16 9.24
C VAL A 195 6.66 -0.25 10.07
N ALA A 196 6.10 -1.45 9.84
CA ALA A 196 4.98 -1.97 10.61
C ALA A 196 5.33 -2.19 12.10
N GLU A 197 6.54 -2.67 12.38
CA GLU A 197 7.07 -2.78 13.75
C GLU A 197 7.23 -1.40 14.41
N ALA A 198 7.76 -0.42 13.69
CA ALA A 198 7.88 0.95 14.18
C ALA A 198 6.48 1.56 14.44
N ALA A 199 5.51 1.31 13.56
CA ALA A 199 4.12 1.72 13.75
C ALA A 199 3.49 1.09 15.00
N ASN A 200 3.74 -0.19 15.26
CA ASN A 200 3.29 -0.84 16.48
C ASN A 200 3.92 -0.23 17.75
N LYS A 201 5.22 0.07 17.71
CA LYS A 201 5.90 0.78 18.81
C LYS A 201 5.34 2.18 19.02
N SER A 202 5.00 2.88 17.92
CA SER A 202 4.32 4.18 17.94
C SER A 202 2.96 4.08 18.62
N LEU A 203 2.13 3.08 18.29
CA LEU A 203 0.84 2.84 18.92
C LEU A 203 0.97 2.63 20.45
N ILE A 204 1.95 1.83 20.87
CA ILE A 204 2.19 1.52 22.30
C ILE A 204 2.65 2.77 23.05
N LYS A 205 3.54 3.59 22.44
CA LYS A 205 4.09 4.79 23.07
C LYS A 205 3.22 6.03 22.95
N GLY A 206 2.30 6.07 21.98
CA GLY A 206 1.50 7.24 21.67
C GLY A 206 2.28 8.41 21.03
N THR A 207 3.48 8.15 20.48
CA THR A 207 4.37 9.15 19.87
C THR A 207 4.94 8.63 18.56
N PRO A 208 5.41 9.50 17.65
CA PRO A 208 6.16 9.09 16.48
C PRO A 208 7.34 8.17 16.84
N TYR A 209 7.64 7.21 15.97
CA TYR A 209 8.72 6.25 16.19
C TYR A 209 9.62 6.16 14.95
N PRO A 210 10.95 6.22 15.10
CA PRO A 210 11.88 6.13 13.99
C PRO A 210 11.87 4.71 13.40
N VAL A 211 12.07 4.64 12.08
CA VAL A 211 12.23 3.39 11.34
C VAL A 211 13.71 3.09 11.19
N GLU A 212 14.17 2.04 11.85
CA GLU A 212 15.56 1.61 11.79
C GLU A 212 15.72 0.53 10.73
N LEU A 213 16.42 0.84 9.65
CA LEU A 213 16.71 -0.11 8.57
C LEU A 213 18.17 -0.55 8.64
N SER A 214 18.39 -1.83 8.45
CA SER A 214 19.74 -2.37 8.19
C SER A 214 20.30 -1.79 6.89
N ARG A 215 21.62 -1.84 6.73
CA ARG A 215 22.23 -1.44 5.46
C ARG A 215 21.71 -2.32 4.32
N LYS A 216 21.16 -1.70 3.26
CA LYS A 216 20.65 -2.43 2.08
C LYS A 216 21.73 -3.34 1.51
N PRO A 217 21.52 -4.67 1.43
CA PRO A 217 22.51 -5.60 0.87
C PRO A 217 22.82 -5.27 -0.59
N GLY A 218 24.07 -5.53 -1.03
CA GLY A 218 24.52 -5.28 -2.40
C GLY A 218 23.65 -5.94 -3.47
N LEU A 219 23.06 -7.11 -3.17
CA LEU A 219 22.13 -7.81 -4.05
C LEU A 219 20.93 -6.93 -4.46
N TYR A 220 20.47 -6.01 -3.62
CA TYR A 220 19.29 -5.17 -3.83
C TYR A 220 19.63 -3.72 -4.20
N ARG A 221 20.91 -3.35 -4.35
CA ARG A 221 21.33 -1.99 -4.70
C ARG A 221 21.29 -1.67 -6.18
N LEU A 222 21.19 -2.70 -7.02
CA LEU A 222 21.23 -2.57 -8.48
C LEU A 222 19.91 -2.06 -9.11
N ASP A 223 18.89 -1.79 -8.33
CA ASP A 223 17.62 -1.22 -8.82
C ASP A 223 17.63 0.31 -8.93
N SER A 224 18.76 0.94 -8.67
CA SER A 224 18.97 2.39 -8.78
C SER A 224 19.79 2.78 -10.01
N ILE A 225 19.76 1.97 -11.05
CA ILE A 225 20.32 2.37 -12.34
C ILE A 225 19.14 2.74 -13.24
N ASP A 226 18.85 4.03 -13.27
CA ASP A 226 18.20 4.91 -14.26
C ASP A 226 16.91 4.43 -14.92
#